data_72073e564d764ae8a0beb0ce3a1ce3c5
#
_entry.id   72073e564d764ae8a0beb0ce3a1ce3c5
#
_cell.length_a   1.000
_cell.length_b   1.000
_cell.length_c   1.000
_cell.angle_alpha   90.00
_cell.angle_beta   90.00
_cell.angle_gamma   90.00
#
_symmetry.space_group_name_H-M   'P 1'
#
loop_
_entity.id
_entity.type
_entity.pdbx_description
1 polymer ?
#
loop_
_entity_poly.entity_id
_entity_poly.type
_entity_poly.pdbx_seq_one_letter_code
_entity_poly.pdbx_strand_id
1 'polypeptide(L)'
;KLVAYARKLMADPALSWRDGVRQFLHACCYGEKNGIAVLTIEEQQLIFKRLSKESYQMFREKQARLFGTILESFGIRANRANISLFTNLSLTVMVIRRAIPDTLPLFVPEAADETVEFQINAIADALEILKEQD
;
A
#
# COMPACT_ATOMS: atom_id res chain seq x y z
N LYS A 1 -13.47 3.28 2.60
CA LYS A 1 -13.46 2.11 1.71
C LYS A 1 -12.29 1.18 2.00
N LEU A 2 -11.05 1.68 1.96
CA LEU A 2 -9.86 0.86 2.26
C LEU A 2 -9.83 0.41 3.72
N VAL A 3 -10.19 1.29 4.65
CA VAL A 3 -10.25 0.95 6.07
C VAL A 3 -11.27 -0.16 6.33
N ALA A 4 -12.46 -0.03 5.72
CA ALA A 4 -13.50 -1.05 5.85
C ALA A 4 -13.03 -2.40 5.31
N TYR A 5 -12.33 -2.39 4.20
CA TYR A 5 -11.78 -3.61 3.60
C TYR A 5 -10.72 -4.24 4.51
N ALA A 6 -9.81 -3.45 5.04
CA ALA A 6 -8.78 -3.94 5.97
C ALA A 6 -9.41 -4.58 7.20
N ARG A 7 -10.42 -3.93 7.78
CA ARG A 7 -11.15 -4.46 8.93
C ARG A 7 -11.88 -5.75 8.63
N LYS A 8 -12.47 -5.84 7.44
CA LYS A 8 -13.16 -7.05 6.99
C LYS A 8 -12.19 -8.23 6.90
N LEU A 9 -10.99 -8.00 6.33
CA LEU A 9 -9.99 -9.05 6.22
C LEU A 9 -9.49 -9.51 7.58
N MET A 10 -9.28 -8.58 8.51
CA MET A 10 -8.81 -8.93 9.86
C MET A 10 -9.87 -9.64 10.69
N ALA A 11 -11.15 -9.43 10.38
CA ALA A 11 -12.26 -10.09 11.07
C ALA A 11 -12.60 -11.47 10.52
N ASP A 12 -12.04 -11.85 9.36
CA ASP A 12 -12.34 -13.12 8.71
C ASP A 12 -11.61 -14.27 9.41
N PRO A 13 -12.34 -15.19 10.07
CA PRO A 13 -11.69 -16.30 10.79
C PRO A 13 -11.04 -17.33 9.86
N ALA A 14 -11.34 -17.32 8.58
CA ALA A 14 -10.74 -18.23 7.59
C ALA A 14 -9.36 -17.75 7.14
N LEU A 15 -8.97 -16.52 7.46
CA LEU A 15 -7.69 -15.93 7.06
C LEU A 15 -6.76 -15.81 8.24
N SER A 16 -5.50 -16.19 8.04
CA SER A 16 -4.44 -15.84 8.97
C SER A 16 -4.18 -14.33 8.88
N TRP A 17 -3.56 -13.75 9.91
CA TRP A 17 -3.16 -12.34 9.89
C TRP A 17 -2.34 -12.02 8.64
N ARG A 18 -1.34 -12.87 8.36
CA ARG A 18 -0.45 -12.69 7.21
C ARG A 18 -1.22 -12.71 5.88
N ASP A 19 -2.13 -13.66 5.72
CA ASP A 19 -2.92 -13.77 4.50
C ASP A 19 -3.85 -12.56 4.33
N GLY A 20 -4.42 -12.06 5.42
CA GLY A 20 -5.23 -10.85 5.39
C GLY A 20 -4.44 -9.64 4.93
N VAL A 21 -3.22 -9.44 5.46
CA VAL A 21 -2.34 -8.36 5.05
C VAL A 21 -1.95 -8.49 3.57
N ARG A 22 -1.59 -9.70 3.15
CA ARG A 22 -1.23 -9.96 1.76
C ARG A 22 -2.39 -9.69 0.80
N GLN A 23 -3.59 -10.12 1.14
CA GLN A 23 -4.78 -9.84 0.32
C GLN A 23 -5.07 -8.35 0.22
N PHE A 24 -4.90 -7.61 1.32
CA PHE A 24 -5.07 -6.16 1.30
C PHE A 24 -4.08 -5.50 0.33
N LEU A 25 -2.80 -5.84 0.46
CA LEU A 25 -1.76 -5.27 -0.41
C LEU A 25 -1.96 -5.67 -1.87
N HIS A 26 -2.34 -6.92 -2.12
CA HIS A 26 -2.63 -7.39 -3.47
C HIS A 26 -3.78 -6.60 -4.10
N ALA A 27 -4.86 -6.40 -3.36
CA ALA A 27 -6.00 -5.62 -3.85
C ALA A 27 -5.60 -4.18 -4.18
N CYS A 28 -4.72 -3.58 -3.39
CA CYS A 28 -4.21 -2.23 -3.64
C CYS A 28 -3.31 -2.19 -4.88
N CYS A 29 -2.43 -3.18 -5.04
CA CYS A 29 -1.52 -3.25 -6.21
C CYS A 29 -2.29 -3.44 -7.52
N TYR A 30 -3.37 -4.19 -7.49
CA TYR A 30 -4.25 -4.41 -8.64
C TYR A 30 -5.54 -3.59 -8.51
N GLY A 31 -5.38 -2.33 -8.15
CA GLY A 31 -6.48 -1.44 -7.81
C GLY A 31 -7.51 -1.26 -8.92
N GLU A 32 -7.07 -1.26 -10.19
CA GLU A 32 -7.95 -1.12 -11.33
C GLU A 32 -8.98 -2.26 -11.43
N LYS A 33 -8.65 -3.43 -10.89
CA LYS A 33 -9.56 -4.59 -10.84
C LYS A 33 -10.46 -4.55 -9.61
N ASN A 34 -10.12 -3.77 -8.61
CA ASN A 34 -10.77 -3.75 -7.31
C ASN A 34 -11.44 -2.42 -6.98
N GLY A 35 -11.56 -1.52 -7.95
CA GLY A 35 -12.17 -0.21 -7.75
C GLY A 35 -11.36 0.71 -6.84
N ILE A 36 -10.04 0.52 -6.78
CA ILE A 36 -9.11 1.35 -6.02
C ILE A 36 -8.29 2.16 -7.01
N ALA A 37 -8.31 3.48 -6.87
CA ALA A 37 -7.54 4.36 -7.74
C ALA A 37 -6.06 4.32 -7.38
N VAL A 38 -5.23 3.96 -8.36
CA VAL A 38 -3.77 4.01 -8.23
C VAL A 38 -3.24 4.92 -9.33
N LEU A 39 -2.58 5.99 -8.94
CA LEU A 39 -2.06 6.98 -9.88
C LEU A 39 -0.79 6.45 -10.58
N THR A 40 -0.66 6.79 -11.86
CA THR A 40 0.60 6.57 -12.58
C THR A 40 1.65 7.57 -12.07
N ILE A 41 2.92 7.30 -12.42
CA ILE A 41 4.02 8.22 -12.05
C ILE A 41 3.76 9.60 -12.65
N GLU A 42 3.36 9.67 -13.92
CA GLU A 42 3.06 10.92 -14.61
C GLU A 42 1.91 11.67 -13.95
N GLU A 43 0.84 10.97 -13.58
CA GLU A 43 -0.29 11.58 -12.90
C GLU A 43 0.11 12.15 -11.54
N GLN A 44 0.94 11.43 -10.78
CA GLN A 44 1.44 11.92 -9.50
C GLN A 44 2.29 13.18 -9.66
N GLN A 45 3.20 13.18 -10.64
CA GLN A 45 4.05 14.35 -10.93
C GLN A 45 3.21 15.56 -11.30
N LEU A 46 2.19 15.36 -12.12
CA LEU A 46 1.30 16.44 -12.56
C LEU A 46 0.52 17.04 -11.39
N ILE A 47 -0.02 16.18 -10.52
CA ILE A 47 -0.76 16.62 -9.33
C ILE A 47 0.16 17.40 -8.39
N PHE A 48 1.35 16.89 -8.10
CA PHE A 48 2.28 17.56 -7.19
C PHE A 48 2.74 18.92 -7.70
N LYS A 49 2.89 19.08 -9.01
CA LYS A 49 3.22 20.39 -9.63
C LYS A 49 2.11 21.43 -9.44
N ARG A 50 0.86 20.98 -9.34
CA ARG A 50 -0.30 21.87 -9.26
C ARG A 50 -0.74 22.18 -7.84
N LEU A 51 -0.28 21.39 -6.86
CA LEU A 51 -0.64 21.60 -5.47
C LEU A 51 0.14 22.77 -4.88
N SER A 52 -0.56 23.63 -4.15
CA SER A 52 0.09 24.61 -3.28
C SER A 52 0.81 23.87 -2.15
N LYS A 53 1.73 24.55 -1.48
CA LYS A 53 2.43 24.00 -0.32
C LYS A 53 1.44 23.58 0.77
N GLU A 54 0.40 24.38 1.01
CA GLU A 54 -0.63 24.09 2.01
C GLU A 54 -1.46 22.89 1.62
N SER A 55 -1.90 22.79 0.35
CA SER A 55 -2.68 21.67 -0.14
C SER A 55 -1.87 20.37 -0.11
N TYR A 56 -0.58 20.44 -0.42
CA TYR A 56 0.32 19.30 -0.32
C TYR A 56 0.43 18.79 1.11
N GLN A 57 0.58 19.72 2.08
CA GLN A 57 0.65 19.37 3.48
C GLN A 57 -0.64 18.71 3.97
N MET A 58 -1.78 19.26 3.59
CA MET A 58 -3.09 18.66 3.92
C MET A 58 -3.24 17.26 3.33
N PHE A 59 -2.79 17.08 2.10
CA PHE A 59 -2.81 15.77 1.44
C PHE A 59 -1.97 14.75 2.22
N ARG A 60 -0.76 15.13 2.62
CA ARG A 60 0.13 14.26 3.42
C ARG A 60 -0.52 13.87 4.74
N GLU A 61 -1.15 14.81 5.42
CA GLU A 61 -1.82 14.54 6.69
C GLU A 61 -2.99 13.57 6.52
N LYS A 62 -3.77 13.73 5.46
CA LYS A 62 -4.87 12.81 5.15
C LYS A 62 -4.35 11.40 4.89
N GLN A 63 -3.28 11.28 4.10
CA GLN A 63 -2.68 9.98 3.81
C GLN A 63 -2.14 9.33 5.08
N ALA A 64 -1.48 10.10 5.95
CA ALA A 64 -0.96 9.57 7.20
C ALA A 64 -2.08 9.04 8.09
N ARG A 65 -3.21 9.75 8.19
CA ARG A 65 -4.36 9.29 8.96
C ARG A 65 -4.96 8.01 8.39
N LEU A 66 -5.11 7.97 7.07
CA LEU A 66 -5.65 6.78 6.39
C LEU A 66 -4.78 5.55 6.64
N PHE A 67 -3.48 5.66 6.37
CA PHE A 67 -2.57 4.53 6.55
C PHE A 67 -2.38 4.18 8.02
N GLY A 68 -2.43 5.16 8.92
CA GLY A 68 -2.39 4.90 10.36
C GLY A 68 -3.60 4.08 10.82
N THR A 69 -4.79 4.41 10.33
CA THR A 69 -6.00 3.67 10.67
C THR A 69 -5.95 2.23 10.12
N ILE A 70 -5.40 2.05 8.92
CA ILE A 70 -5.21 0.72 8.34
C ILE A 70 -4.23 -0.09 9.20
N LEU A 71 -3.10 0.51 9.61
CA LEU A 71 -2.14 -0.16 10.49
C LEU A 71 -2.77 -0.60 11.79
N GLU A 72 -3.57 0.26 12.40
CA GLU A 72 -4.28 -0.09 13.64
C GLU A 72 -5.20 -1.29 13.43
N SER A 73 -5.86 -1.36 12.28
CA SER A 73 -6.71 -2.52 11.96
C SER A 73 -5.91 -3.80 11.83
N PHE A 74 -4.63 -3.70 11.49
CA PHE A 74 -3.70 -4.85 11.44
C PHE A 74 -3.10 -5.18 12.82
N GLY A 75 -3.44 -4.42 13.86
CA GLY A 75 -2.90 -4.64 15.19
C GLY A 75 -1.48 -4.09 15.36
N ILE A 76 -1.08 -3.13 14.53
CA ILE A 76 0.22 -2.49 14.57
C ILE A 76 0.06 -1.09 15.12
N ARG A 77 0.96 -0.69 16.01
CA ARG A 77 0.95 0.63 16.61
C ARG A 77 1.14 1.71 15.54
N ALA A 78 0.24 2.67 15.47
CA ALA A 78 0.26 3.74 14.48
C ALA A 78 1.11 4.93 14.94
N ASN A 79 2.37 4.69 15.27
CA ASN A 79 3.31 5.76 15.55
C ASN A 79 3.91 6.30 14.24
N ARG A 80 4.61 7.41 14.33
CA ARG A 80 5.15 8.09 13.15
C ARG A 80 6.08 7.19 12.31
N ALA A 81 6.94 6.43 12.97
CA ALA A 81 7.88 5.55 12.28
C ALA A 81 7.15 4.44 11.51
N ASN A 82 6.18 3.80 12.14
CA ASN A 82 5.42 2.70 11.53
C ASN A 82 4.54 3.20 10.39
N ILE A 83 3.88 4.35 10.56
CA ILE A 83 3.07 4.96 9.51
C ILE A 83 3.94 5.29 8.30
N SER A 84 5.09 5.92 8.53
CA SER A 84 6.01 6.29 7.45
C SER A 84 6.48 5.07 6.67
N LEU A 85 6.91 4.03 7.36
CA LEU A 85 7.40 2.82 6.73
C LEU A 85 6.29 2.13 5.92
N PHE A 86 5.13 1.92 6.53
CA PHE A 86 4.01 1.27 5.87
C PHE A 86 3.53 2.04 4.65
N THR A 87 3.40 3.36 4.79
CA THR A 87 2.97 4.23 3.68
C THR A 87 3.94 4.13 2.51
N ASN A 88 5.25 4.28 2.79
CA ASN A 88 6.26 4.24 1.73
C ASN A 88 6.34 2.87 1.06
N LEU A 89 6.34 1.80 1.82
CA LEU A 89 6.38 0.45 1.25
C LEU A 89 5.15 0.17 0.38
N SER A 90 3.96 0.51 0.88
CA SER A 90 2.72 0.26 0.16
C SER A 90 2.64 1.09 -1.12
N LEU A 91 2.93 2.39 -1.04
CA LEU A 91 2.88 3.26 -2.22
C LEU A 91 3.93 2.86 -3.26
N THR A 92 5.13 2.50 -2.82
CA THR A 92 6.19 2.11 -3.76
C THR A 92 5.78 0.89 -4.57
N VAL A 93 5.29 -0.17 -3.93
CA VAL A 93 4.90 -1.38 -4.65
C VAL A 93 3.69 -1.14 -5.55
N MET A 94 2.72 -0.32 -5.09
CA MET A 94 1.54 0.02 -5.89
C MET A 94 1.91 0.79 -7.15
N VAL A 95 2.76 1.81 -7.01
CA VAL A 95 3.19 2.65 -8.12
C VAL A 95 4.03 1.85 -9.12
N ILE A 96 4.97 1.06 -8.63
CA ILE A 96 5.83 0.24 -9.49
C ILE A 96 4.96 -0.77 -10.26
N ARG A 97 4.07 -1.46 -9.60
CA ARG A 97 3.17 -2.40 -10.28
C ARG A 97 2.34 -1.71 -11.36
N ARG A 98 1.81 -0.54 -11.06
CA ARG A 98 1.00 0.22 -12.01
C ARG A 98 1.82 0.69 -13.22
N ALA A 99 3.11 0.97 -13.03
CA ALA A 99 4.00 1.47 -14.09
C ALA A 99 4.54 0.36 -15.00
N ILE A 100 4.65 -0.87 -14.52
CA ILE A 100 5.32 -1.96 -15.24
C ILE A 100 4.83 -2.13 -16.69
N PRO A 101 3.52 -2.23 -16.97
CA PRO A 101 3.09 -2.48 -18.35
C PRO A 101 3.35 -1.33 -19.32
N ASP A 102 3.41 -0.09 -18.82
CA ASP A 102 3.40 1.09 -19.67
C ASP A 102 4.72 1.86 -19.71
N THR A 103 5.34 2.09 -18.55
CA THR A 103 6.45 3.03 -18.42
C THR A 103 7.69 2.44 -17.77
N LEU A 104 7.64 1.25 -17.21
CA LEU A 104 8.76 0.62 -16.53
C LEU A 104 9.01 -0.78 -17.13
N PRO A 105 9.82 -0.87 -18.21
CA PRO A 105 10.10 -2.17 -18.82
C PRO A 105 10.96 -3.02 -17.89
N LEU A 106 10.58 -4.28 -17.71
CA LEU A 106 11.39 -5.26 -17.01
C LEU A 106 12.19 -6.09 -18.02
N PHE A 107 13.37 -6.54 -17.61
CA PHE A 107 14.17 -7.44 -18.44
C PHE A 107 13.49 -8.80 -18.64
N VAL A 108 12.68 -9.23 -17.65
CA VAL A 108 11.92 -10.48 -17.72
C VAL A 108 10.46 -10.16 -17.42
N PRO A 109 9.72 -9.59 -18.39
CA PRO A 109 8.35 -9.13 -18.15
C PRO A 109 7.36 -10.26 -17.82
N GLU A 110 7.61 -11.48 -18.26
CA GLU A 110 6.79 -12.64 -17.94
C GLU A 110 6.80 -13.00 -16.44
N ALA A 111 7.78 -12.48 -15.69
CA ALA A 111 7.87 -12.69 -14.24
C ALA A 111 7.36 -11.48 -13.43
N ALA A 112 6.65 -10.54 -14.07
CA ALA A 112 6.23 -9.30 -13.43
C ALA A 112 5.32 -9.55 -12.22
N ASP A 113 4.30 -10.40 -12.36
CA ASP A 113 3.36 -10.69 -11.29
C ASP A 113 4.05 -11.41 -10.12
N GLU A 114 4.93 -12.35 -10.41
CA GLU A 114 5.72 -13.06 -9.38
C GLU A 114 6.60 -12.09 -8.60
N THR A 115 7.20 -11.14 -9.30
CA THR A 115 8.04 -10.10 -8.68
C THR A 115 7.21 -9.25 -7.71
N VAL A 116 6.03 -8.83 -8.12
CA VAL A 116 5.12 -8.05 -7.26
C VAL A 116 4.69 -8.86 -6.04
N GLU A 117 4.35 -10.14 -6.24
CA GLU A 117 3.98 -11.03 -5.13
C GLU A 117 5.13 -11.20 -4.13
N PHE A 118 6.36 -11.30 -4.61
CA PHE A 118 7.52 -11.36 -3.73
C PHE A 118 7.65 -10.09 -2.89
N GLN A 119 7.44 -8.92 -3.50
CA GLN A 119 7.47 -7.64 -2.80
C GLN A 119 6.36 -7.53 -1.75
N ILE A 120 5.16 -8.00 -2.08
CA ILE A 120 4.04 -8.05 -1.13
C ILE A 120 4.39 -8.93 0.07
N ASN A 121 4.98 -10.09 -0.17
CA ASN A 121 5.43 -10.99 0.90
C ASN A 121 6.48 -10.35 1.79
N ALA A 122 7.43 -9.62 1.20
CA ALA A 122 8.46 -8.91 1.95
C ALA A 122 7.86 -7.80 2.82
N ILE A 123 6.86 -7.10 2.33
CA ILE A 123 6.14 -6.08 3.12
C ILE A 123 5.39 -6.74 4.27
N ALA A 124 4.73 -7.86 4.04
CA ALA A 124 4.05 -8.61 5.10
C ALA A 124 5.04 -9.05 6.18
N ASP A 125 6.23 -9.50 5.81
CA ASP A 125 7.30 -9.84 6.75
C ASP A 125 7.70 -8.64 7.60
N ALA A 126 7.90 -7.48 6.97
CA ALA A 126 8.25 -6.26 7.68
C ALA A 126 7.15 -5.84 8.67
N LEU A 127 5.89 -5.91 8.26
CA LEU A 127 4.76 -5.57 9.13
C LEU A 127 4.62 -6.53 10.30
N GLU A 128 4.92 -7.80 10.10
CA GLU A 128 4.89 -8.79 11.18
C GLU A 128 5.92 -8.46 12.26
N ILE A 129 7.12 -8.02 11.87
CA ILE A 129 8.14 -7.55 12.80
C ILE A 129 7.63 -6.35 13.61
N LEU A 130 7.00 -5.38 12.95
CA LEU A 130 6.45 -4.20 13.62
C LEU A 130 5.33 -4.58 14.60
N LYS A 131 4.50 -5.55 14.25
CA LYS A 131 3.42 -6.03 15.11
C LYS A 131 3.96 -6.67 16.39
N GLU A 132 5.06 -7.41 16.30
CA GLU A 132 5.66 -8.12 17.42
C GLU A 132 6.45 -7.20 18.38
N GLN A 133 6.77 -5.98 17.93
CA GLN A 133 7.52 -5.01 18.75
C GLN A 133 6.66 -4.31 19.80
N ASP A 134 5.37 -4.50 19.77
CA ASP A 134 4.46 -3.99 20.82
C ASP A 134 4.44 -4.95 22.03
#